data_541fb3b0bec6943efb3b42ddc0139afc
#
_entry.id   541fb3b0bec6943efb3b42ddc0139afc
#
_cell.length_a   1.000
_cell.length_b   1.000
_cell.length_c   1.000
_cell.angle_alpha   90.00
_cell.angle_beta   90.00
_cell.angle_gamma   90.00
#
_symmetry.space_group_name_H-M   'P 1'
#
loop_
_entity.id
_entity.type
_entity.pdbx_description
1 polymer ?
#
loop_
_entity_poly.entity_id
_entity_poly.type
_entity_poly.pdbx_seq_one_letter_code
_entity_poly.pdbx_strand_id
1 'polypeptide(L)'
;MTKAQICIMISIVIYLVAMVMIGVVYSKKTKNVGDFYLGGRKLGPLVTAMSAEASDMSSYLLMGLPGLALVSGLAEVGWTVIGLAIGTYLNWLIVAKKLRKYSARINAITIPDYFSKRYKDNSRLIMAVAALMIIIFFVPYTASGFAACGKLFGTLFGIDYHIAMVVSAIVIVGYTSLGGFNAASMTDFIQSIIMTAALIIVLVFGVNKAGGMEQVIANANNLAGYLDVFKGYDAATNSAGSFGAIKVVSTLAWGLGYFGMPHILLRFMAIEDPNKVKISRRVAEIWVVISMAVAVLIGVVGMAMVKEGALPVFDDSETIIIQIATLLSKVGVVPALLAGIILAGILASTMSTADSQLLAASSAASENIIGGLFRIKLNETSQMIVARVTLIAISVIGVIIAWDSNSSVFGIVSFAWAGFGAVFGPVMLLSLFWKRSNRYGALAGMVVGGIMVFVWKYAIAKLGGIFDIYELLPAFICGLLVNVIVSLITPKPDDEIIEVFDELKHNK
;
A
#
# COMPACT_ATOMS: atom_id res chain seq x y z
N MET A 1 24.58 20.18 13.06
CA MET A 1 23.42 19.48 13.65
C MET A 1 23.21 19.97 15.09
N THR A 2 21.98 20.26 15.44
CA THR A 2 21.58 20.59 16.81
C THR A 2 21.59 19.35 17.70
N LYS A 3 21.58 19.53 19.05
CA LYS A 3 21.45 18.39 20.00
C LYS A 3 20.18 17.58 19.72
N ALA A 4 19.07 18.25 19.38
CA ALA A 4 17.82 17.58 19.03
C ALA A 4 17.96 16.71 17.77
N GLN A 5 18.57 17.22 16.73
CA GLN A 5 18.83 16.45 15.49
C GLN A 5 19.74 15.23 15.73
N ILE A 6 20.72 15.35 16.64
CA ILE A 6 21.55 14.20 17.03
C ILE A 6 20.73 13.13 17.73
N CYS A 7 19.86 13.49 18.68
CA CYS A 7 18.97 12.53 19.35
C CYS A 7 18.03 11.82 18.37
N ILE A 8 17.43 12.58 17.44
CA ILE A 8 16.59 12.02 16.38
C ILE A 8 17.39 11.02 15.53
N MET A 9 18.59 11.41 15.09
CA MET A 9 19.46 10.55 14.28
C MET A 9 19.83 9.25 15.01
N ILE A 10 20.11 9.31 16.32
CA ILE A 10 20.36 8.12 17.13
C ILE A 10 19.20 7.15 17.08
N SER A 11 17.96 7.62 17.27
CA SER A 11 16.77 6.77 17.21
C SER A 11 16.57 6.15 15.83
N ILE A 12 16.76 6.93 14.75
CA ILE A 12 16.67 6.44 13.36
C ILE A 12 17.75 5.38 13.08
N VAL A 13 19.00 5.63 13.49
CA VAL A 13 20.10 4.68 13.27
C VAL A 13 19.86 3.37 14.03
N ILE A 14 19.41 3.43 15.29
CA ILE A 14 19.05 2.23 16.06
C ILE A 14 17.98 1.43 15.33
N TYR A 15 16.93 2.12 14.83
CA TYR A 15 15.87 1.49 14.06
C TYR A 15 16.44 0.80 12.79
N LEU A 16 17.22 1.52 11.98
CA LEU A 16 17.76 0.97 10.73
C LEU A 16 18.69 -0.22 10.97
N VAL A 17 19.56 -0.13 11.99
CA VAL A 17 20.45 -1.25 12.38
C VAL A 17 19.62 -2.47 12.79
N ALA A 18 18.56 -2.29 13.57
CA ALA A 18 17.68 -3.38 13.97
C ALA A 18 17.03 -4.04 12.74
N MET A 19 16.52 -3.27 11.76
CA MET A 19 15.94 -3.80 10.53
C MET A 19 16.94 -4.58 9.69
N VAL A 20 18.16 -4.06 9.51
CA VAL A 20 19.23 -4.76 8.78
C VAL A 20 19.63 -6.06 9.49
N MET A 21 19.74 -6.05 10.82
CA MET A 21 20.05 -7.26 11.59
C MET A 21 18.99 -8.35 11.40
N ILE A 22 17.70 -8.00 11.42
CA ILE A 22 16.62 -8.94 11.14
C ILE A 22 16.75 -9.49 9.72
N GLY A 23 16.98 -8.62 8.73
CA GLY A 23 17.24 -9.01 7.35
C GLY A 23 18.36 -10.04 7.22
N VAL A 24 19.49 -9.82 7.88
CA VAL A 24 20.64 -10.74 7.89
C VAL A 24 20.30 -12.06 8.58
N VAL A 25 19.58 -12.05 9.70
CA VAL A 25 19.20 -13.27 10.42
C VAL A 25 18.27 -14.14 9.54
N TYR A 26 17.29 -13.53 8.90
CA TYR A 26 16.34 -14.26 8.06
C TYR A 26 16.91 -14.66 6.69
N SER A 27 17.89 -13.93 6.15
CA SER A 27 18.56 -14.32 4.90
C SER A 27 19.22 -15.69 5.00
N LYS A 28 19.71 -16.06 6.20
CA LYS A 28 20.28 -17.40 6.46
C LYS A 28 19.25 -18.52 6.44
N LYS A 29 17.97 -18.21 6.56
CA LYS A 29 16.86 -19.19 6.56
C LYS A 29 16.25 -19.37 5.17
N THR A 30 16.53 -18.48 4.22
CA THR A 30 16.03 -18.52 2.85
C THR A 30 16.91 -19.45 2.02
N LYS A 31 16.37 -20.62 1.62
CA LYS A 31 17.14 -21.68 0.95
C LYS A 31 16.83 -21.81 -0.54
N ASN A 32 15.67 -21.39 -0.97
CA ASN A 32 15.19 -21.54 -2.36
C ASN A 32 14.30 -20.35 -2.76
N VAL A 33 13.93 -20.31 -4.05
CA VAL A 33 13.10 -19.24 -4.63
C VAL A 33 11.70 -19.21 -4.00
N GLY A 34 11.12 -20.35 -3.63
CA GLY A 34 9.83 -20.42 -2.94
C GLY A 34 9.89 -19.80 -1.53
N ASP A 35 10.99 -20.00 -0.80
CA ASP A 35 11.22 -19.34 0.48
C ASP A 35 11.42 -17.83 0.28
N PHE A 36 12.13 -17.43 -0.79
CA PHE A 36 12.44 -16.03 -1.07
C PHE A 36 11.19 -15.22 -1.41
N TYR A 37 10.24 -15.76 -2.20
CA TYR A 37 9.07 -15.02 -2.66
C TYR A 37 7.78 -15.28 -1.87
N LEU A 38 7.66 -16.41 -1.16
CA LEU A 38 6.43 -16.77 -0.44
C LEU A 38 6.66 -17.29 0.99
N GLY A 39 7.92 -17.35 1.44
CA GLY A 39 8.24 -17.77 2.81
C GLY A 39 7.88 -19.23 3.12
N GLY A 40 7.74 -20.09 2.11
CA GLY A 40 7.39 -21.50 2.28
C GLY A 40 5.99 -21.73 2.88
N ARG A 41 5.10 -20.74 2.87
CA ARG A 41 3.74 -20.77 3.47
C ARG A 41 3.73 -21.07 4.97
N LYS A 42 4.64 -20.44 5.72
CA LYS A 42 4.86 -20.69 7.16
C LYS A 42 4.59 -19.48 8.05
N LEU A 43 3.95 -18.43 7.52
CA LEU A 43 3.65 -17.24 8.32
C LEU A 43 2.58 -17.53 9.36
N GLY A 44 2.88 -17.23 10.62
CA GLY A 44 1.90 -17.25 11.70
C GLY A 44 0.83 -16.16 11.52
N PRO A 45 -0.36 -16.32 12.14
CA PRO A 45 -1.51 -15.45 11.87
C PRO A 45 -1.29 -13.98 12.24
N LEU A 46 -0.55 -13.71 13.32
CA LEU A 46 -0.26 -12.35 13.77
C LEU A 46 0.70 -11.63 12.82
N VAL A 47 1.80 -12.31 12.44
CA VAL A 47 2.76 -11.77 11.48
C VAL A 47 2.09 -11.56 10.12
N THR A 48 1.24 -12.51 9.67
CA THR A 48 0.49 -12.37 8.42
C THR A 48 -0.40 -11.13 8.41
N ALA A 49 -1.15 -10.89 9.50
CA ALA A 49 -2.01 -9.73 9.63
C ALA A 49 -1.21 -8.43 9.57
N MET A 50 -0.24 -8.29 10.47
CA MET A 50 0.50 -7.05 10.61
C MET A 50 1.42 -6.77 9.42
N SER A 51 1.99 -7.82 8.80
CA SER A 51 2.75 -7.66 7.57
C SER A 51 1.88 -7.25 6.39
N ALA A 52 0.66 -7.82 6.25
CA ALA A 52 -0.27 -7.40 5.21
C ALA A 52 -0.61 -5.91 5.34
N GLU A 53 -1.01 -5.48 6.53
CA GLU A 53 -1.46 -4.11 6.76
C GLU A 53 -0.32 -3.09 6.79
N ALA A 54 0.83 -3.41 7.40
CA ALA A 54 1.99 -2.51 7.41
C ALA A 54 2.56 -2.29 6.00
N SER A 55 2.56 -3.34 5.15
CA SER A 55 3.01 -3.21 3.76
C SER A 55 1.99 -2.48 2.88
N ASP A 56 0.73 -2.43 3.28
CA ASP A 56 -0.33 -1.72 2.60
C ASP A 56 -0.33 -0.22 2.90
N MET A 57 -0.25 0.11 4.19
CA MET A 57 -0.46 1.47 4.68
C MET A 57 0.56 2.50 4.17
N SER A 58 1.79 2.10 3.87
CA SER A 58 2.84 2.94 3.28
C SER A 58 3.05 4.30 3.96
N SER A 59 3.78 5.19 3.35
CA SER A 59 3.84 6.62 3.70
C SER A 59 2.46 7.32 3.58
N TYR A 60 1.49 6.68 2.93
CA TYR A 60 0.11 7.15 2.89
C TYR A 60 -0.49 7.36 4.29
N LEU A 61 -0.31 6.40 5.21
CA LEU A 61 -0.86 6.47 6.57
C LEU A 61 -0.27 7.63 7.41
N LEU A 62 1.05 7.86 7.31
CA LEU A 62 1.76 8.82 8.17
C LEU A 62 2.04 10.18 7.50
N MET A 63 1.76 10.31 6.21
CA MET A 63 1.96 11.55 5.46
C MET A 63 0.72 11.94 4.65
N GLY A 64 0.31 11.09 3.70
CA GLY A 64 -0.78 11.40 2.78
C GLY A 64 -2.12 11.61 3.48
N LEU A 65 -2.52 10.70 4.36
CA LEU A 65 -3.81 10.73 5.04
C LEU A 65 -3.95 11.91 6.02
N PRO A 66 -2.98 12.16 6.93
CA PRO A 66 -3.02 13.33 7.80
C PRO A 66 -2.94 14.66 7.02
N GLY A 67 -2.12 14.69 5.95
CA GLY A 67 -1.98 15.86 5.08
C GLY A 67 -3.29 16.20 4.37
N LEU A 68 -3.98 15.19 3.82
CA LEU A 68 -5.29 15.37 3.21
C LEU A 68 -6.33 15.87 4.23
N ALA A 69 -6.39 15.24 5.42
CA ALA A 69 -7.31 15.65 6.47
C ALA A 69 -7.10 17.09 6.91
N LEU A 70 -5.84 17.55 6.99
CA LEU A 70 -5.48 18.92 7.36
C LEU A 70 -6.09 19.95 6.40
N VAL A 71 -6.05 19.70 5.08
CA VAL A 71 -6.45 20.69 4.06
C VAL A 71 -7.87 20.53 3.56
N SER A 72 -8.45 19.31 3.55
CA SER A 72 -9.76 19.04 2.97
C SER A 72 -10.87 18.74 3.99
N GLY A 73 -10.53 18.67 5.28
CA GLY A 73 -11.48 18.27 6.33
C GLY A 73 -11.89 16.79 6.22
N LEU A 74 -13.09 16.46 6.76
CA LEU A 74 -13.48 15.05 6.95
C LEU A 74 -14.21 14.42 5.76
N ALA A 75 -14.71 15.16 4.78
CA ALA A 75 -15.55 14.57 3.73
C ALA A 75 -14.79 13.52 2.91
N GLU A 76 -13.75 13.94 2.21
CA GLU A 76 -13.00 13.04 1.32
C GLU A 76 -12.25 11.96 2.10
N VAL A 77 -11.50 12.36 3.13
CA VAL A 77 -10.67 11.45 3.92
C VAL A 77 -11.51 10.48 4.73
N GLY A 78 -12.65 10.89 5.27
CA GLY A 78 -13.54 10.04 6.05
C GLY A 78 -14.15 8.92 5.22
N TRP A 79 -14.70 9.23 4.04
CA TRP A 79 -15.24 8.22 3.15
C TRP A 79 -14.16 7.30 2.56
N THR A 80 -12.96 7.83 2.31
CA THR A 80 -11.80 7.00 1.91
C THR A 80 -11.48 5.95 2.99
N VAL A 81 -11.35 6.38 4.23
CA VAL A 81 -11.03 5.49 5.37
C VAL A 81 -12.13 4.45 5.60
N ILE A 82 -13.40 4.86 5.51
CA ILE A 82 -14.54 3.92 5.62
C ILE A 82 -14.48 2.90 4.48
N GLY A 83 -14.22 3.34 3.25
CA GLY A 83 -14.08 2.45 2.10
C GLY A 83 -12.93 1.46 2.27
N LEU A 84 -11.77 1.91 2.71
CA LEU A 84 -10.61 1.07 2.98
C LEU A 84 -10.88 0.06 4.10
N ALA A 85 -11.48 0.47 5.22
CA ALA A 85 -11.83 -0.44 6.30
C ALA A 85 -12.81 -1.54 5.85
N ILE A 86 -13.88 -1.18 5.14
CA ILE A 86 -14.81 -2.16 4.57
C ILE A 86 -14.10 -3.08 3.58
N GLY A 87 -13.26 -2.53 2.71
CA GLY A 87 -12.51 -3.29 1.71
C GLY A 87 -11.55 -4.31 2.34
N THR A 88 -10.78 -3.90 3.34
CA THR A 88 -9.90 -4.77 4.13
C THR A 88 -10.70 -5.90 4.76
N TYR A 89 -11.76 -5.57 5.50
CA TYR A 89 -12.60 -6.57 6.14
C TYR A 89 -13.14 -7.61 5.16
N LEU A 90 -13.70 -7.15 4.03
CA LEU A 90 -14.25 -8.03 3.00
C LEU A 90 -13.17 -8.89 2.34
N ASN A 91 -12.01 -8.32 2.05
CA ASN A 91 -10.89 -9.05 1.45
C ASN A 91 -10.43 -10.20 2.36
N TRP A 92 -10.22 -9.94 3.65
CA TRP A 92 -9.91 -10.97 4.62
C TRP A 92 -11.03 -11.99 4.79
N LEU A 93 -12.30 -11.56 4.75
CA LEU A 93 -13.46 -12.41 4.99
C LEU A 93 -13.70 -13.40 3.84
N ILE A 94 -13.70 -12.90 2.60
CA ILE A 94 -14.16 -13.69 1.46
C ILE A 94 -13.00 -14.21 0.59
N VAL A 95 -11.89 -13.47 0.46
CA VAL A 95 -10.78 -13.83 -0.44
C VAL A 95 -9.72 -14.67 0.27
N ALA A 96 -9.24 -14.26 1.44
CA ALA A 96 -8.02 -14.77 2.04
C ALA A 96 -8.03 -16.31 2.22
N LYS A 97 -9.04 -16.89 2.85
CA LYS A 97 -9.12 -18.34 3.07
C LYS A 97 -9.21 -19.13 1.75
N LYS A 98 -10.00 -18.62 0.79
CA LYS A 98 -10.17 -19.29 -0.50
C LYS A 98 -8.90 -19.24 -1.33
N LEU A 99 -8.27 -18.06 -1.42
CA LEU A 99 -7.01 -17.89 -2.14
C LEU A 99 -5.90 -18.76 -1.53
N ARG A 100 -5.81 -18.84 -0.19
CA ARG A 100 -4.85 -19.72 0.49
C ARG A 100 -5.01 -21.19 0.09
N LYS A 101 -6.24 -21.69 0.12
CA LYS A 101 -6.53 -23.08 -0.25
C LYS A 101 -6.26 -23.31 -1.75
N TYR A 102 -6.79 -22.43 -2.61
CA TYR A 102 -6.66 -22.58 -4.05
C TYR A 102 -5.20 -22.51 -4.51
N SER A 103 -4.46 -21.50 -4.06
CA SER A 103 -3.04 -21.33 -4.43
C SER A 103 -2.16 -22.48 -3.95
N ALA A 104 -2.49 -23.10 -2.80
CA ALA A 104 -1.78 -24.29 -2.33
C ALA A 104 -2.10 -25.52 -3.20
N ARG A 105 -3.38 -25.70 -3.57
CA ARG A 105 -3.83 -26.86 -4.39
C ARG A 105 -3.17 -26.88 -5.77
N ILE A 106 -2.99 -25.71 -6.39
CA ILE A 106 -2.34 -25.58 -7.71
C ILE A 106 -0.84 -25.26 -7.61
N ASN A 107 -0.28 -25.25 -6.39
CA ASN A 107 1.12 -24.95 -6.11
C ASN A 107 1.60 -23.62 -6.77
N ALA A 108 0.81 -22.55 -6.62
CA ALA A 108 1.15 -21.23 -7.13
C ALA A 108 1.99 -20.46 -6.10
N ILE A 109 3.08 -19.81 -6.52
CA ILE A 109 4.01 -19.08 -5.65
C ILE A 109 3.94 -17.55 -5.83
N THR A 110 3.40 -17.06 -6.94
CA THR A 110 3.18 -15.63 -7.21
C THR A 110 1.75 -15.39 -7.68
N ILE A 111 1.30 -14.15 -7.71
CA ILE A 111 -0.04 -13.81 -8.22
C ILE A 111 -0.17 -14.05 -9.73
N PRO A 112 0.80 -13.66 -10.59
CA PRO A 112 0.75 -14.05 -11.99
C PRO A 112 0.74 -15.57 -12.23
N ASP A 113 1.51 -16.32 -11.45
CA ASP A 113 1.54 -17.79 -11.50
C ASP A 113 0.18 -18.39 -11.07
N TYR A 114 -0.45 -17.81 -10.03
CA TYR A 114 -1.81 -18.20 -9.61
C TYR A 114 -2.81 -18.06 -10.77
N PHE A 115 -2.86 -16.91 -11.43
CA PHE A 115 -3.79 -16.71 -12.53
C PHE A 115 -3.50 -17.62 -13.72
N SER A 116 -2.24 -17.79 -14.10
CA SER A 116 -1.84 -18.68 -15.19
C SER A 116 -2.27 -20.11 -14.92
N LYS A 117 -2.00 -20.64 -13.72
CA LYS A 117 -2.39 -22.01 -13.31
C LYS A 117 -3.89 -22.16 -13.12
N ARG A 118 -4.56 -21.16 -12.53
CA ARG A 118 -6.01 -21.17 -12.31
C ARG A 118 -6.79 -21.29 -13.62
N TYR A 119 -6.30 -20.68 -14.69
CA TYR A 119 -6.93 -20.66 -16.00
C TYR A 119 -6.28 -21.62 -17.02
N LYS A 120 -5.32 -22.46 -16.61
CA LYS A 120 -4.54 -23.34 -17.48
C LYS A 120 -4.04 -22.60 -18.73
N ASP A 121 -3.44 -21.44 -18.54
CA ASP A 121 -2.93 -20.64 -19.64
C ASP A 121 -1.60 -21.18 -20.16
N ASN A 122 -1.68 -22.12 -21.10
CA ASN A 122 -0.53 -22.73 -21.75
C ASN A 122 0.28 -21.71 -22.58
N SER A 123 -0.36 -20.61 -23.02
CA SER A 123 0.31 -19.52 -23.74
C SER A 123 1.17 -18.65 -22.83
N ARG A 124 0.92 -18.68 -21.50
CA ARG A 124 1.53 -17.82 -20.48
C ARG A 124 1.26 -16.33 -20.68
N LEU A 125 0.29 -15.99 -21.49
CA LEU A 125 -0.05 -14.59 -21.79
C LEU A 125 -0.67 -13.89 -20.59
N ILE A 126 -1.53 -14.60 -19.82
CA ILE A 126 -2.08 -14.09 -18.56
C ILE A 126 -0.95 -13.78 -17.57
N MET A 127 0.01 -14.70 -17.44
CA MET A 127 1.17 -14.52 -16.57
C MET A 127 1.98 -13.29 -16.98
N ALA A 128 2.24 -13.13 -18.29
CA ALA A 128 3.01 -12.01 -18.82
C ALA A 128 2.30 -10.67 -18.63
N VAL A 129 1.00 -10.60 -18.93
CA VAL A 129 0.20 -9.38 -18.73
C VAL A 129 0.10 -9.03 -17.26
N ALA A 130 -0.16 -10.00 -16.39
CA ALA A 130 -0.21 -9.76 -14.95
C ALA A 130 1.15 -9.27 -14.42
N ALA A 131 2.26 -9.87 -14.85
CA ALA A 131 3.60 -9.44 -14.45
C ALA A 131 3.92 -8.02 -14.95
N LEU A 132 3.56 -7.71 -16.19
CA LEU A 132 3.73 -6.37 -16.76
C LEU A 132 2.93 -5.32 -15.98
N MET A 133 1.67 -5.60 -15.66
CA MET A 133 0.82 -4.70 -14.87
C MET A 133 1.38 -4.49 -13.45
N ILE A 134 1.94 -5.53 -12.83
CA ILE A 134 2.62 -5.41 -11.53
C ILE A 134 3.77 -4.40 -11.63
N ILE A 135 4.60 -4.49 -12.66
CA ILE A 135 5.72 -3.57 -12.85
C ILE A 135 5.21 -2.15 -13.10
N ILE A 136 4.23 -1.97 -14.00
CA ILE A 136 3.68 -0.65 -14.37
C ILE A 136 3.15 0.11 -13.14
N PHE A 137 2.49 -0.56 -12.21
CA PHE A 137 1.87 0.11 -11.07
C PHE A 137 2.72 0.10 -9.79
N PHE A 138 3.60 -0.90 -9.57
CA PHE A 138 4.49 -0.87 -8.41
C PHE A 138 5.64 0.11 -8.55
N VAL A 139 6.12 0.37 -9.76
CA VAL A 139 7.22 1.34 -9.93
C VAL A 139 6.83 2.74 -9.46
N PRO A 140 5.69 3.33 -9.91
CA PRO A 140 5.21 4.59 -9.35
C PRO A 140 4.92 4.51 -7.85
N TYR A 141 4.33 3.42 -7.37
CA TYR A 141 4.03 3.29 -5.95
C TYR A 141 5.30 3.29 -5.10
N THR A 142 6.34 2.55 -5.49
CA THR A 142 7.65 2.59 -4.82
C THR A 142 8.28 3.98 -4.86
N ALA A 143 8.10 4.72 -5.96
CA ALA A 143 8.54 6.10 -6.10
C ALA A 143 7.93 7.02 -5.03
N SER A 144 6.65 6.81 -4.64
CA SER A 144 6.03 7.59 -3.56
C SER A 144 6.76 7.43 -2.23
N GLY A 145 7.27 6.21 -1.94
CA GLY A 145 8.10 5.96 -0.77
C GLY A 145 9.44 6.70 -0.80
N PHE A 146 10.09 6.73 -1.97
CA PHE A 146 11.34 7.49 -2.12
C PHE A 146 11.11 9.00 -1.95
N ALA A 147 10.01 9.52 -2.52
CA ALA A 147 9.61 10.91 -2.34
C ALA A 147 9.32 11.24 -0.87
N ALA A 148 8.63 10.35 -0.15
CA ALA A 148 8.37 10.52 1.28
C ALA A 148 9.67 10.61 2.10
N CYS A 149 10.67 9.79 1.80
CA CYS A 149 11.98 9.87 2.44
C CYS A 149 12.71 11.18 2.09
N GLY A 150 12.63 11.63 0.84
CA GLY A 150 13.20 12.91 0.40
C GLY A 150 12.59 14.08 1.19
N LYS A 151 11.27 14.14 1.32
CA LYS A 151 10.53 15.12 2.12
C LYS A 151 10.90 15.03 3.61
N LEU A 152 10.99 13.83 4.16
CA LEU A 152 11.34 13.60 5.56
C LEU A 152 12.69 14.22 5.92
N PHE A 153 13.75 13.81 5.24
CA PHE A 153 15.09 14.25 5.56
C PHE A 153 15.37 15.69 5.11
N GLY A 154 14.76 16.14 4.01
CA GLY A 154 14.81 17.51 3.54
C GLY A 154 14.22 18.45 4.57
N THR A 155 13.01 18.20 5.05
CA THR A 155 12.31 19.02 6.06
C THR A 155 13.04 19.02 7.40
N LEU A 156 13.56 17.86 7.83
CA LEU A 156 14.14 17.69 9.16
C LEU A 156 15.56 18.27 9.28
N PHE A 157 16.41 18.02 8.28
CA PHE A 157 17.83 18.33 8.33
C PHE A 157 18.26 19.45 7.37
N GLY A 158 17.33 19.94 6.53
CA GLY A 158 17.67 20.91 5.49
C GLY A 158 18.58 20.34 4.40
N ILE A 159 18.60 19.00 4.24
CA ILE A 159 19.35 18.32 3.18
C ILE A 159 18.60 18.49 1.87
N ASP A 160 19.33 18.63 0.77
CA ASP A 160 18.71 18.62 -0.56
C ASP A 160 17.81 17.39 -0.75
N TYR A 161 16.59 17.63 -1.25
CA TYR A 161 15.58 16.59 -1.44
C TYR A 161 16.09 15.40 -2.26
N HIS A 162 16.81 15.66 -3.38
CA HIS A 162 17.29 14.61 -4.28
C HIS A 162 18.36 13.77 -3.62
N ILE A 163 19.28 14.40 -2.86
CA ILE A 163 20.31 13.67 -2.10
C ILE A 163 19.66 12.76 -1.06
N ALA A 164 18.73 13.31 -0.28
CA ALA A 164 18.01 12.57 0.76
C ALA A 164 17.22 11.38 0.16
N MET A 165 16.53 11.62 -0.95
CA MET A 165 15.75 10.61 -1.68
C MET A 165 16.65 9.48 -2.22
N VAL A 166 17.74 9.82 -2.92
CA VAL A 166 18.66 8.81 -3.51
C VAL A 166 19.34 7.98 -2.43
N VAL A 167 19.84 8.61 -1.36
CA VAL A 167 20.48 7.88 -0.25
C VAL A 167 19.48 6.93 0.41
N SER A 168 18.24 7.37 0.64
CA SER A 168 17.19 6.53 1.20
C SER A 168 16.83 5.36 0.29
N ALA A 169 16.75 5.60 -1.01
CA ALA A 169 16.51 4.54 -2.00
C ALA A 169 17.63 3.47 -1.96
N ILE A 170 18.89 3.90 -1.88
CA ILE A 170 20.04 2.97 -1.75
C ILE A 170 19.92 2.11 -0.50
N VAL A 171 19.55 2.70 0.64
CA VAL A 171 19.38 1.96 1.90
C VAL A 171 18.25 0.95 1.80
N ILE A 172 17.08 1.35 1.26
CA ILE A 172 15.90 0.48 1.10
C ILE A 172 16.24 -0.70 0.17
N VAL A 173 16.81 -0.41 -0.99
CA VAL A 173 17.21 -1.43 -1.97
C VAL A 173 18.27 -2.39 -1.41
N GLY A 174 19.25 -1.85 -0.70
CA GLY A 174 20.32 -2.63 -0.08
C GLY A 174 19.79 -3.65 0.91
N TYR A 175 18.91 -3.23 1.81
CA TYR A 175 18.35 -4.12 2.83
C TYR A 175 17.34 -5.13 2.24
N THR A 176 16.49 -4.69 1.31
CA THR A 176 15.48 -5.55 0.67
C THR A 176 16.12 -6.69 -0.12
N SER A 177 17.24 -6.43 -0.79
CA SER A 177 17.95 -7.43 -1.58
C SER A 177 18.55 -8.58 -0.75
N LEU A 178 18.68 -8.41 0.56
CA LEU A 178 19.28 -9.40 1.47
C LEU A 178 18.25 -10.41 2.00
N GLY A 179 17.05 -9.97 2.38
CA GLY A 179 16.22 -10.69 3.32
C GLY A 179 15.13 -11.59 2.75
N GLY A 180 14.57 -11.29 1.59
CA GLY A 180 13.42 -12.01 1.02
C GLY A 180 12.12 -11.86 1.82
N PHE A 181 11.07 -12.63 1.46
CA PHE A 181 9.71 -12.49 1.98
C PHE A 181 9.58 -12.71 3.49
N ASN A 182 10.28 -13.69 4.07
CA ASN A 182 10.21 -13.95 5.51
C ASN A 182 10.84 -12.82 6.34
N ALA A 183 11.93 -12.23 5.84
CA ALA A 183 12.54 -11.07 6.48
C ALA A 183 11.63 -9.87 6.39
N ALA A 184 11.12 -9.55 5.20
CA ALA A 184 10.16 -8.47 4.99
C ALA A 184 8.95 -8.63 5.91
N SER A 185 8.34 -9.81 5.99
CA SER A 185 7.17 -10.03 6.85
C SER A 185 7.45 -9.85 8.34
N MET A 186 8.64 -10.20 8.81
CA MET A 186 9.00 -10.00 10.22
C MET A 186 9.38 -8.54 10.51
N THR A 187 10.07 -7.87 9.58
CA THR A 187 10.32 -6.43 9.72
C THR A 187 9.03 -5.64 9.70
N ASP A 188 8.08 -5.97 8.80
CA ASP A 188 6.75 -5.35 8.73
C ASP A 188 6.00 -5.44 10.08
N PHE A 189 6.05 -6.60 10.73
CA PHE A 189 5.45 -6.79 12.05
C PHE A 189 6.03 -5.82 13.09
N ILE A 190 7.34 -5.65 13.13
CA ILE A 190 7.99 -4.71 14.07
C ILE A 190 7.71 -3.26 13.65
N GLN A 191 7.75 -2.98 12.37
CA GLN A 191 7.45 -1.68 11.79
C GLN A 191 6.03 -1.22 12.10
N SER A 192 5.05 -2.12 12.09
CA SER A 192 3.67 -1.80 12.48
C SER A 192 3.57 -1.35 13.95
N ILE A 193 4.38 -1.91 14.85
CA ILE A 193 4.47 -1.49 16.25
C ILE A 193 5.05 -0.08 16.36
N ILE A 194 6.10 0.21 15.60
CA ILE A 194 6.75 1.53 15.56
C ILE A 194 5.79 2.58 14.98
N MET A 195 5.07 2.25 13.90
CA MET A 195 4.04 3.12 13.32
C MET A 195 2.94 3.44 14.33
N THR A 196 2.48 2.43 15.07
CA THR A 196 1.47 2.62 16.12
C THR A 196 1.97 3.54 17.23
N ALA A 197 3.20 3.33 17.69
CA ALA A 197 3.82 4.22 18.70
C ALA A 197 3.95 5.65 18.17
N ALA A 198 4.38 5.82 16.92
CA ALA A 198 4.49 7.13 16.29
C ALA A 198 3.14 7.87 16.27
N LEU A 199 2.08 7.20 15.83
CA LEU A 199 0.72 7.78 15.78
C LEU A 199 0.23 8.21 17.17
N ILE A 200 0.43 7.38 18.18
CA ILE A 200 0.01 7.69 19.57
C ILE A 200 0.78 8.90 20.11
N ILE A 201 2.11 8.92 19.94
CA ILE A 201 2.95 10.01 20.45
C ILE A 201 2.58 11.35 19.78
N VAL A 202 2.41 11.34 18.45
CA VAL A 202 2.03 12.52 17.68
C VAL A 202 0.67 13.05 18.13
N LEU A 203 -0.31 12.16 18.25
CA LEU A 203 -1.66 12.55 18.66
C LEU A 203 -1.67 13.18 20.05
N VAL A 204 -1.09 12.50 21.03
CA VAL A 204 -1.07 12.98 22.43
C VAL A 204 -0.34 14.32 22.54
N PHE A 205 0.81 14.45 21.92
CA PHE A 205 1.57 15.71 21.93
C PHE A 205 0.82 16.82 21.17
N GLY A 206 0.28 16.52 19.98
CA GLY A 206 -0.44 17.48 19.15
C GLY A 206 -1.68 18.03 19.84
N VAL A 207 -2.52 17.18 20.45
CA VAL A 207 -3.69 17.60 21.21
C VAL A 207 -3.30 18.53 22.37
N ASN A 208 -2.25 18.18 23.14
CA ASN A 208 -1.76 19.03 24.21
C ASN A 208 -1.30 20.40 23.70
N LYS A 209 -0.60 20.45 22.57
CA LYS A 209 -0.10 21.70 21.98
C LYS A 209 -1.19 22.54 21.31
N ALA A 210 -2.26 21.91 20.86
CA ALA A 210 -3.44 22.60 20.33
C ALA A 210 -4.39 23.15 21.42
N GLY A 211 -4.03 23.06 22.70
CA GLY A 211 -4.87 23.53 23.82
C GLY A 211 -5.91 22.52 24.31
N GLY A 212 -5.79 21.25 23.95
CA GLY A 212 -6.73 20.18 24.30
C GLY A 212 -7.75 19.86 23.22
N MET A 213 -8.47 18.75 23.37
CA MET A 213 -9.42 18.26 22.38
C MET A 213 -10.60 19.24 22.16
N GLU A 214 -11.05 19.91 23.22
CA GLU A 214 -12.12 20.92 23.13
C GLU A 214 -11.71 22.06 22.19
N GLN A 215 -10.47 22.55 22.30
CA GLN A 215 -9.95 23.61 21.43
C GLN A 215 -9.77 23.12 19.99
N VAL A 216 -9.33 21.88 19.79
CA VAL A 216 -9.25 21.26 18.46
C VAL A 216 -10.61 21.25 17.77
N ILE A 217 -11.65 20.80 18.49
CA ILE A 217 -13.02 20.76 17.96
C ILE A 217 -13.56 22.17 17.71
N ALA A 218 -13.32 23.12 18.62
CA ALA A 218 -13.73 24.52 18.46
C ALA A 218 -13.11 25.14 17.21
N ASN A 219 -11.79 24.96 17.00
CA ASN A 219 -11.10 25.44 15.81
C ASN A 219 -11.61 24.81 14.51
N ALA A 220 -11.90 23.51 14.53
CA ALA A 220 -12.43 22.82 13.38
C ALA A 220 -13.87 23.26 13.05
N ASN A 221 -14.71 23.51 14.04
CA ASN A 221 -16.07 24.02 13.84
C ASN A 221 -16.11 25.45 13.27
N ASN A 222 -15.05 26.23 13.46
CA ASN A 222 -14.93 27.58 12.88
C ASN A 222 -14.58 27.56 11.38
N LEU A 223 -14.33 26.39 10.81
CA LEU A 223 -14.09 26.22 9.38
C LEU A 223 -15.35 25.74 8.68
N ALA A 224 -15.68 26.31 7.52
CA ALA A 224 -16.91 26.03 6.80
C ALA A 224 -16.98 24.54 6.38
N GLY A 225 -17.81 23.75 7.08
CA GLY A 225 -18.07 22.35 6.75
C GLY A 225 -16.88 21.38 6.95
N TYR A 226 -15.82 21.79 7.64
CA TYR A 226 -14.59 21.02 7.81
C TYR A 226 -14.81 19.66 8.49
N LEU A 227 -15.71 19.59 9.48
CA LEU A 227 -16.07 18.35 10.17
C LEU A 227 -17.30 17.66 9.56
N ASP A 228 -17.91 18.20 8.52
CA ASP A 228 -19.10 17.63 7.89
C ASP A 228 -18.69 16.65 6.78
N VAL A 229 -19.06 15.39 6.92
CA VAL A 229 -18.70 14.33 5.95
C VAL A 229 -19.44 14.44 4.60
N PHE A 230 -20.44 15.34 4.49
CA PHE A 230 -21.16 15.63 3.25
C PHE A 230 -20.84 17.01 2.65
N LYS A 231 -19.85 17.69 3.22
CA LYS A 231 -19.36 18.97 2.71
C LYS A 231 -17.86 18.92 2.49
N GLY A 232 -17.42 19.11 1.25
CA GLY A 232 -16.00 19.26 0.93
C GLY A 232 -15.51 20.66 1.34
N TYR A 233 -14.54 20.73 2.23
CA TYR A 233 -13.90 21.96 2.65
C TYR A 233 -12.85 22.39 1.61
N ASP A 234 -12.84 23.67 1.29
CA ASP A 234 -11.81 24.31 0.47
C ASP A 234 -11.00 25.29 1.34
N ALA A 235 -9.75 24.93 1.58
CA ALA A 235 -8.85 25.73 2.41
C ALA A 235 -8.47 27.09 1.78
N ALA A 236 -8.45 27.19 0.44
CA ALA A 236 -8.06 28.41 -0.25
C ALA A 236 -9.12 29.51 -0.11
N THR A 237 -10.40 29.14 -0.08
CA THR A 237 -11.52 30.08 -0.01
C THR A 237 -12.23 30.08 1.33
N ASN A 238 -11.86 29.17 2.24
CA ASN A 238 -12.57 28.89 3.50
C ASN A 238 -14.08 28.69 3.27
N SER A 239 -14.43 27.93 2.25
CA SER A 239 -15.80 27.64 1.88
C SER A 239 -16.09 26.15 1.89
N ALA A 240 -17.37 25.78 1.87
CA ALA A 240 -17.81 24.40 1.79
C ALA A 240 -18.67 24.16 0.56
N GLY A 241 -18.28 23.17 -0.23
CA GLY A 241 -19.08 22.65 -1.34
C GLY A 241 -19.82 21.36 -0.97
N SER A 242 -20.88 21.00 -1.71
CA SER A 242 -21.57 19.73 -1.51
C SER A 242 -20.66 18.54 -1.86
N PHE A 243 -20.54 17.57 -0.94
CA PHE A 243 -19.90 16.27 -1.18
C PHE A 243 -21.04 15.25 -1.47
N GLY A 244 -21.54 15.30 -2.70
CA GLY A 244 -22.73 14.55 -3.11
C GLY A 244 -22.54 13.02 -3.16
N ALA A 245 -23.63 12.28 -3.33
CA ALA A 245 -23.64 10.82 -3.31
C ALA A 245 -22.66 10.17 -4.31
N ILE A 246 -22.47 10.76 -5.49
CA ILE A 246 -21.52 10.26 -6.48
C ILE A 246 -20.09 10.33 -5.96
N LYS A 247 -19.70 11.43 -5.32
CA LYS A 247 -18.38 11.57 -4.69
C LYS A 247 -18.20 10.60 -3.54
N VAL A 248 -19.22 10.41 -2.69
CA VAL A 248 -19.22 9.41 -1.62
C VAL A 248 -18.97 8.01 -2.17
N VAL A 249 -19.75 7.57 -3.16
CA VAL A 249 -19.57 6.23 -3.77
C VAL A 249 -18.21 6.09 -4.44
N SER A 250 -17.76 7.12 -5.12
CA SER A 250 -16.45 7.19 -5.75
C SER A 250 -15.31 7.01 -4.72
N THR A 251 -15.40 7.72 -3.60
CA THR A 251 -14.39 7.67 -2.55
C THR A 251 -14.41 6.35 -1.77
N LEU A 252 -15.61 5.81 -1.49
CA LEU A 252 -15.76 4.46 -0.93
C LEU A 252 -15.13 3.37 -1.80
N ALA A 253 -15.04 3.59 -3.10
CA ALA A 253 -14.43 2.64 -4.03
C ALA A 253 -12.95 2.36 -3.78
N TRP A 254 -12.25 3.15 -2.96
CA TRP A 254 -10.90 2.82 -2.50
C TRP A 254 -10.81 1.40 -1.92
N GLY A 255 -11.87 0.94 -1.23
CA GLY A 255 -11.95 -0.41 -0.70
C GLY A 255 -11.88 -1.52 -1.75
N LEU A 256 -12.25 -1.25 -3.01
CA LEU A 256 -12.15 -2.22 -4.11
C LEU A 256 -10.70 -2.57 -4.46
N GLY A 257 -9.76 -1.68 -4.16
CA GLY A 257 -8.33 -1.89 -4.40
C GLY A 257 -7.78 -3.12 -3.68
N TYR A 258 -8.27 -3.42 -2.48
CA TYR A 258 -7.80 -4.56 -1.69
C TYR A 258 -7.91 -5.90 -2.41
N PHE A 259 -8.93 -6.09 -3.23
CA PHE A 259 -9.10 -7.34 -3.99
C PHE A 259 -8.04 -7.55 -5.07
N GLY A 260 -7.30 -6.50 -5.42
CA GLY A 260 -6.29 -6.53 -6.47
C GLY A 260 -4.85 -6.35 -6.03
N MET A 261 -4.56 -6.04 -4.76
CA MET A 261 -3.20 -5.71 -4.29
C MET A 261 -2.30 -6.95 -4.19
N PRO A 262 -1.30 -7.13 -5.07
CA PRO A 262 -0.54 -8.37 -5.15
C PRO A 262 0.23 -8.70 -3.87
N HIS A 263 0.83 -7.73 -3.20
CA HIS A 263 1.63 -7.96 -1.99
C HIS A 263 0.74 -8.36 -0.79
N ILE A 264 -0.49 -7.86 -0.69
CA ILE A 264 -1.46 -8.30 0.33
C ILE A 264 -1.93 -9.72 0.04
N LEU A 265 -2.32 -9.99 -1.22
CA LEU A 265 -2.78 -11.31 -1.64
C LEU A 265 -1.70 -12.39 -1.44
N LEU A 266 -0.41 -12.04 -1.60
CA LEU A 266 0.71 -12.93 -1.28
C LEU A 266 0.75 -13.31 0.21
N ARG A 267 0.43 -12.39 1.14
CA ARG A 267 0.36 -12.71 2.58
C ARG A 267 -0.75 -13.72 2.85
N PHE A 268 -1.90 -13.62 2.16
CA PHE A 268 -2.94 -14.64 2.25
C PHE A 268 -2.48 -16.00 1.78
N MET A 269 -1.69 -16.04 0.69
CA MET A 269 -1.11 -17.29 0.19
C MET A 269 -0.05 -17.87 1.14
N ALA A 270 0.62 -17.04 1.94
CA ALA A 270 1.75 -17.39 2.78
C ALA A 270 1.38 -17.87 4.20
N ILE A 271 0.15 -17.66 4.65
CA ILE A 271 -0.28 -18.06 5.99
C ILE A 271 -0.16 -19.59 6.16
N GLU A 272 0.34 -20.02 7.32
CA GLU A 272 0.58 -21.46 7.62
C GLU A 272 -0.69 -22.30 7.57
N ASP A 273 -1.79 -21.83 8.15
CA ASP A 273 -3.06 -22.55 8.24
C ASP A 273 -4.23 -21.66 7.75
N PRO A 274 -4.99 -22.08 6.72
CA PRO A 274 -6.15 -21.33 6.25
C PRO A 274 -7.24 -21.13 7.31
N ASN A 275 -7.30 -21.93 8.38
CA ASN A 275 -8.29 -21.74 9.45
C ASN A 275 -7.90 -20.61 10.41
N LYS A 276 -6.61 -20.26 10.49
CA LYS A 276 -6.10 -19.13 11.28
C LYS A 276 -6.35 -17.76 10.63
N VAL A 277 -6.78 -17.69 9.37
CA VAL A 277 -7.16 -16.45 8.67
C VAL A 277 -8.17 -15.62 9.48
N LYS A 278 -9.07 -16.26 10.25
CA LYS A 278 -10.02 -15.57 11.11
C LYS A 278 -9.34 -14.75 12.22
N ILE A 279 -8.20 -15.21 12.72
CA ILE A 279 -7.40 -14.51 13.74
C ILE A 279 -6.74 -13.30 13.07
N SER A 280 -6.08 -13.53 11.92
CA SER A 280 -5.43 -12.47 11.14
C SER A 280 -6.42 -11.36 10.77
N ARG A 281 -7.62 -11.70 10.28
CA ARG A 281 -8.67 -10.73 9.95
C ARG A 281 -9.00 -9.80 11.13
N ARG A 282 -9.20 -10.36 12.33
CA ARG A 282 -9.55 -9.56 13.50
C ARG A 282 -8.44 -8.60 13.89
N VAL A 283 -7.19 -9.08 13.86
CA VAL A 283 -6.02 -8.25 14.19
C VAL A 283 -5.84 -7.15 13.16
N ALA A 284 -5.86 -7.51 11.88
CA ALA A 284 -5.75 -6.58 10.76
C ALA A 284 -6.81 -5.47 10.84
N GLU A 285 -8.08 -5.85 10.97
CA GLU A 285 -9.20 -4.89 10.97
C GLU A 285 -9.12 -3.91 12.15
N ILE A 286 -8.86 -4.39 13.36
CA ILE A 286 -8.73 -3.54 14.53
C ILE A 286 -7.59 -2.53 14.33
N TRP A 287 -6.45 -3.00 13.85
CA TRP A 287 -5.29 -2.14 13.62
C TRP A 287 -5.56 -1.09 12.52
N VAL A 288 -6.15 -1.50 11.40
CA VAL A 288 -6.48 -0.62 10.26
C VAL A 288 -7.44 0.49 10.69
N VAL A 289 -8.56 0.13 11.32
CA VAL A 289 -9.57 1.11 11.73
C VAL A 289 -8.98 2.13 12.71
N ILE A 290 -8.24 1.66 13.73
CA ILE A 290 -7.66 2.54 14.75
C ILE A 290 -6.57 3.42 14.14
N SER A 291 -5.64 2.85 13.38
CA SER A 291 -4.50 3.60 12.82
C SER A 291 -4.95 4.68 11.83
N MET A 292 -5.89 4.37 10.93
CA MET A 292 -6.44 5.35 9.99
C MET A 292 -7.26 6.44 10.69
N ALA A 293 -8.09 6.08 11.68
CA ALA A 293 -8.85 7.07 12.44
C ALA A 293 -7.92 8.05 13.19
N VAL A 294 -6.85 7.52 13.81
CA VAL A 294 -5.83 8.34 14.48
C VAL A 294 -5.08 9.22 13.47
N ALA A 295 -4.72 8.71 12.30
CA ALA A 295 -4.04 9.48 11.26
C ALA A 295 -4.90 10.66 10.76
N VAL A 296 -6.20 10.45 10.54
CA VAL A 296 -7.15 11.52 10.19
C VAL A 296 -7.24 12.55 11.31
N LEU A 297 -7.37 12.09 12.56
CA LEU A 297 -7.44 12.97 13.72
C LEU A 297 -6.16 13.82 13.88
N ILE A 298 -4.99 13.26 13.56
CA ILE A 298 -3.72 14.02 13.56
C ILE A 298 -3.78 15.16 12.55
N GLY A 299 -4.38 14.98 11.38
CA GLY A 299 -4.57 16.06 10.41
C GLY A 299 -5.44 17.20 10.97
N VAL A 300 -6.55 16.85 11.62
CA VAL A 300 -7.46 17.83 12.28
C VAL A 300 -6.75 18.55 13.44
N VAL A 301 -5.98 17.81 14.25
CA VAL A 301 -5.15 18.39 15.31
C VAL A 301 -4.09 19.32 14.75
N GLY A 302 -3.44 18.92 13.65
CA GLY A 302 -2.44 19.75 12.97
C GLY A 302 -3.00 21.07 12.46
N MET A 303 -4.21 21.06 11.90
CA MET A 303 -4.93 22.28 11.52
C MET A 303 -5.17 23.18 12.74
N ALA A 304 -5.61 22.64 13.85
CA ALA A 304 -5.82 23.41 15.09
C ALA A 304 -4.50 23.98 15.62
N MET A 305 -3.40 23.22 15.59
CA MET A 305 -2.07 23.69 15.99
C MET A 305 -1.57 24.88 15.14
N VAL A 306 -1.84 24.88 13.85
CA VAL A 306 -1.52 26.00 12.95
C VAL A 306 -2.37 27.22 13.31
N LYS A 307 -3.66 27.05 13.57
CA LYS A 307 -4.57 28.15 13.97
C LYS A 307 -4.19 28.79 15.31
N GLU A 308 -3.78 27.97 16.27
CA GLU A 308 -3.32 28.45 17.59
C GLU A 308 -1.90 29.02 17.56
N GLY A 309 -1.22 28.98 16.40
CA GLY A 309 0.16 29.45 16.27
C GLY A 309 1.21 28.56 16.91
N ALA A 310 0.83 27.34 17.32
CA ALA A 310 1.75 26.32 17.83
C ALA A 310 2.66 25.75 16.74
N LEU A 311 2.17 25.73 15.50
CA LEU A 311 2.95 25.44 14.29
C LEU A 311 2.90 26.62 13.32
N PRO A 312 4.00 26.90 12.59
CA PRO A 312 3.96 27.86 11.49
C PRO A 312 3.09 27.32 10.34
N VAL A 313 2.63 28.20 9.47
CA VAL A 313 2.07 27.78 8.17
C VAL A 313 3.19 27.18 7.32
N PHE A 314 2.91 26.07 6.65
CA PHE A 314 3.86 25.36 5.80
C PHE A 314 3.18 24.93 4.50
N ASP A 315 3.97 24.84 3.42
CA ASP A 315 3.44 24.68 2.06
C ASP A 315 2.99 23.23 1.77
N ASP A 316 3.68 22.23 2.35
CA ASP A 316 3.41 20.81 2.12
C ASP A 316 2.69 20.17 3.30
N SER A 317 1.37 20.01 3.18
CA SER A 317 0.51 19.40 4.21
C SER A 317 0.90 17.96 4.56
N GLU A 318 1.51 17.23 3.63
CA GLU A 318 1.98 15.85 3.89
C GLU A 318 3.11 15.80 4.93
N THR A 319 3.74 16.95 5.26
CA THR A 319 4.81 17.04 6.27
C THR A 319 4.30 17.25 7.70
N ILE A 320 2.99 17.30 7.94
CA ILE A 320 2.41 17.65 9.25
C ILE A 320 2.99 16.84 10.42
N ILE A 321 3.14 15.52 10.28
CA ILE A 321 3.73 14.69 11.34
C ILE A 321 5.20 15.04 11.57
N ILE A 322 5.95 15.38 10.51
CA ILE A 322 7.34 15.81 10.60
C ILE A 322 7.43 17.16 11.35
N GLN A 323 6.51 18.08 11.07
CA GLN A 323 6.44 19.38 11.75
C GLN A 323 6.15 19.21 13.26
N ILE A 324 5.17 18.36 13.61
CA ILE A 324 4.85 18.04 15.00
C ILE A 324 6.04 17.37 15.71
N ALA A 325 6.70 16.41 15.07
CA ALA A 325 7.89 15.75 15.61
C ALA A 325 9.06 16.73 15.81
N THR A 326 9.25 17.65 14.85
CA THR A 326 10.26 18.70 14.95
C THR A 326 9.96 19.64 16.14
N LEU A 327 8.71 20.00 16.36
CA LEU A 327 8.30 20.80 17.53
C LEU A 327 8.56 20.05 18.84
N LEU A 328 8.19 18.77 18.91
CA LEU A 328 8.43 17.89 20.07
C LEU A 328 9.94 17.83 20.41
N SER A 329 10.79 17.73 19.40
CA SER A 329 12.24 17.58 19.60
C SER A 329 12.90 18.79 20.29
N LYS A 330 12.27 19.95 20.26
CA LYS A 330 12.77 21.19 20.89
C LYS A 330 12.53 21.23 22.42
N VAL A 331 11.69 20.33 22.94
CA VAL A 331 11.28 20.36 24.35
C VAL A 331 12.38 19.81 25.28
N GLY A 332 13.22 18.90 24.79
CA GLY A 332 14.32 18.31 25.58
C GLY A 332 14.88 17.02 24.98
N VAL A 333 15.80 16.36 25.67
CA VAL A 333 16.49 15.17 25.17
C VAL A 333 15.53 13.98 24.97
N VAL A 334 14.72 13.67 26.00
CA VAL A 334 13.75 12.55 25.91
C VAL A 334 12.68 12.82 24.85
N PRO A 335 12.03 14.01 24.78
CA PRO A 335 11.16 14.34 23.67
C PRO A 335 11.85 14.29 22.29
N ALA A 336 13.12 14.63 22.18
CA ALA A 336 13.86 14.51 20.92
C ALA A 336 14.08 13.05 20.50
N LEU A 337 14.33 12.12 21.44
CA LEU A 337 14.36 10.68 21.14
C LEU A 337 12.98 10.15 20.72
N LEU A 338 11.90 10.60 21.36
CA LEU A 338 10.52 10.26 20.97
C LEU A 338 10.20 10.81 19.57
N ALA A 339 10.62 12.02 19.25
CA ALA A 339 10.52 12.57 17.90
C ALA A 339 11.25 11.67 16.88
N GLY A 340 12.41 11.15 17.26
CA GLY A 340 13.13 10.16 16.43
C GLY A 340 12.35 8.87 16.21
N ILE A 341 11.59 8.39 17.19
CA ILE A 341 10.69 7.23 17.02
C ILE A 341 9.54 7.56 16.07
N ILE A 342 8.96 8.77 16.14
CA ILE A 342 7.92 9.21 15.18
C ILE A 342 8.47 9.18 13.76
N LEU A 343 9.65 9.74 13.56
CA LEU A 343 10.26 9.83 12.23
C LEU A 343 10.75 8.46 11.73
N ALA A 344 11.20 7.59 12.63
CA ALA A 344 11.41 6.17 12.32
C ALA A 344 10.11 5.46 11.93
N GLY A 345 8.95 5.89 12.45
CA GLY A 345 7.62 5.42 12.02
C GLY A 345 7.32 5.73 10.57
N ILE A 346 7.67 6.93 10.08
CA ILE A 346 7.54 7.30 8.66
C ILE A 346 8.48 6.43 7.80
N LEU A 347 9.72 6.22 8.22
CA LEU A 347 10.63 5.31 7.53
C LEU A 347 10.11 3.88 7.54
N ALA A 348 9.56 3.43 8.66
CA ALA A 348 8.99 2.10 8.82
C ALA A 348 7.84 1.87 7.83
N SER A 349 6.90 2.81 7.74
CA SER A 349 5.78 2.74 6.81
C SER A 349 6.23 2.75 5.34
N THR A 350 7.27 3.50 5.03
CA THR A 350 7.84 3.54 3.68
C THR A 350 8.58 2.24 3.34
N MET A 351 9.41 1.74 4.26
CA MET A 351 10.26 0.57 4.03
C MET A 351 9.43 -0.72 3.92
N SER A 352 8.43 -0.92 4.80
CA SER A 352 7.54 -2.09 4.78
C SER A 352 6.78 -2.24 3.46
N THR A 353 6.43 -1.12 2.86
CA THR A 353 5.74 -1.12 1.57
C THR A 353 6.71 -1.28 0.42
N ALA A 354 7.80 -0.51 0.40
CA ALA A 354 8.78 -0.54 -0.68
C ALA A 354 9.43 -1.91 -0.85
N ASP A 355 9.82 -2.59 0.23
CA ASP A 355 10.42 -3.93 0.14
C ASP A 355 9.45 -4.97 -0.42
N SER A 356 8.20 -4.92 0.01
CA SER A 356 7.14 -5.80 -0.47
C SER A 356 6.82 -5.60 -1.94
N GLN A 357 6.79 -4.34 -2.39
CA GLN A 357 6.57 -3.98 -3.79
C GLN A 357 7.75 -4.36 -4.67
N LEU A 358 8.97 -4.08 -4.20
CA LEU A 358 10.19 -4.43 -4.92
C LEU A 358 10.35 -5.94 -5.07
N LEU A 359 10.03 -6.73 -4.03
CA LEU A 359 10.02 -8.19 -4.11
C LEU A 359 8.98 -8.68 -5.11
N ALA A 360 7.76 -8.15 -5.08
CA ALA A 360 6.71 -8.54 -5.99
C ALA A 360 7.03 -8.18 -7.45
N ALA A 361 7.53 -6.96 -7.69
CA ALA A 361 7.92 -6.52 -9.04
C ALA A 361 9.14 -7.29 -9.57
N SER A 362 10.12 -7.57 -8.71
CA SER A 362 11.29 -8.39 -9.04
C SER A 362 10.88 -9.83 -9.39
N SER A 363 9.95 -10.44 -8.61
CA SER A 363 9.44 -11.77 -8.94
C SER A 363 8.64 -11.79 -10.24
N ALA A 364 7.87 -10.74 -10.51
CA ALA A 364 7.13 -10.59 -11.77
C ALA A 364 8.08 -10.57 -12.98
N ALA A 365 9.19 -9.86 -12.88
CA ALA A 365 10.16 -9.81 -13.96
C ALA A 365 11.01 -11.08 -14.07
N SER A 366 11.59 -11.58 -12.96
CA SER A 366 12.50 -12.72 -12.98
C SER A 366 11.77 -14.04 -13.20
N GLU A 367 10.75 -14.34 -12.39
CA GLU A 367 10.06 -15.62 -12.44
C GLU A 367 8.99 -15.67 -13.54
N ASN A 368 8.19 -14.60 -13.68
CA ASN A 368 7.04 -14.65 -14.57
C ASN A 368 7.37 -14.22 -16.00
N ILE A 369 8.21 -13.21 -16.21
CA ILE A 369 8.61 -12.79 -17.57
C ILE A 369 9.80 -13.64 -18.07
N ILE A 370 10.93 -13.60 -17.39
CA ILE A 370 12.16 -14.26 -17.85
C ILE A 370 12.00 -15.78 -17.79
N GLY A 371 11.69 -16.35 -16.65
CA GLY A 371 11.50 -17.78 -16.47
C GLY A 371 10.22 -18.31 -17.11
N GLY A 372 9.12 -17.56 -16.93
CA GLY A 372 7.79 -17.94 -17.40
C GLY A 372 7.59 -17.75 -18.91
N LEU A 373 7.52 -16.49 -19.38
CA LEU A 373 7.18 -16.16 -20.76
C LEU A 373 8.28 -16.58 -21.73
N PHE A 374 9.53 -16.18 -21.45
CA PHE A 374 10.67 -16.50 -22.32
C PHE A 374 11.21 -17.92 -22.13
N ARG A 375 10.72 -18.66 -21.14
CA ARG A 375 11.10 -20.07 -20.86
C ARG A 375 12.61 -20.25 -20.62
N ILE A 376 13.29 -19.21 -20.16
CA ILE A 376 14.71 -19.29 -19.85
C ILE A 376 14.88 -20.04 -18.53
N LYS A 377 15.46 -21.23 -18.59
CA LYS A 377 15.78 -22.03 -17.41
C LYS A 377 17.06 -21.50 -16.78
N LEU A 378 16.93 -20.84 -15.66
CA LEU A 378 18.05 -20.37 -14.84
C LEU A 378 18.25 -21.35 -13.66
N ASN A 379 19.51 -21.56 -13.26
CA ASN A 379 19.80 -22.22 -11.99
C ASN A 379 19.45 -21.27 -10.83
N GLU A 380 19.34 -21.77 -9.61
CA GLU A 380 18.94 -21.02 -8.43
C GLU A 380 19.80 -19.76 -8.19
N THR A 381 21.11 -19.87 -8.40
CA THR A 381 22.05 -18.73 -8.26
C THR A 381 21.76 -17.64 -9.29
N SER A 382 21.57 -18.02 -10.55
CA SER A 382 21.24 -17.07 -11.63
C SER A 382 19.88 -16.43 -11.42
N GLN A 383 18.88 -17.17 -10.95
CA GLN A 383 17.56 -16.62 -10.60
C GLN A 383 17.70 -15.53 -9.51
N MET A 384 18.48 -15.78 -8.47
CA MET A 384 18.72 -14.80 -7.40
C MET A 384 19.47 -13.55 -7.90
N ILE A 385 20.42 -13.72 -8.82
CA ILE A 385 21.14 -12.59 -9.43
C ILE A 385 20.14 -11.75 -10.28
N VAL A 386 19.35 -12.40 -11.11
CA VAL A 386 18.34 -11.72 -11.95
C VAL A 386 17.33 -10.99 -11.08
N ALA A 387 16.85 -11.61 -10.00
CA ALA A 387 15.94 -10.96 -9.06
C ALA A 387 16.53 -9.68 -8.47
N ARG A 388 17.79 -9.71 -8.01
CA ARG A 388 18.47 -8.54 -7.46
C ARG A 388 18.72 -7.45 -8.50
N VAL A 389 19.19 -7.82 -9.69
CA VAL A 389 19.41 -6.86 -10.79
C VAL A 389 18.11 -6.19 -11.20
N THR A 390 17.02 -6.95 -11.31
CA THR A 390 15.69 -6.41 -11.62
C THR A 390 15.20 -5.46 -10.53
N LEU A 391 15.41 -5.82 -9.26
CA LEU A 391 15.06 -4.97 -8.12
C LEU A 391 15.79 -3.62 -8.18
N ILE A 392 17.09 -3.63 -8.48
CA ILE A 392 17.89 -2.41 -8.65
C ILE A 392 17.38 -1.59 -9.85
N ALA A 393 17.13 -2.22 -10.99
CA ALA A 393 16.64 -1.54 -12.18
C ALA A 393 15.28 -0.85 -11.96
N ILE A 394 14.35 -1.54 -11.30
CA ILE A 394 13.04 -0.99 -10.92
C ILE A 394 13.22 0.21 -9.96
N SER A 395 14.14 0.09 -9.01
CA SER A 395 14.41 1.17 -8.05
C SER A 395 14.97 2.42 -8.72
N VAL A 396 15.86 2.26 -9.71
CA VAL A 396 16.39 3.39 -10.50
C VAL A 396 15.25 4.12 -11.23
N ILE A 397 14.33 3.38 -11.85
CA ILE A 397 13.15 3.99 -12.50
C ILE A 397 12.27 4.69 -11.45
N GLY A 398 12.07 4.08 -10.28
CA GLY A 398 11.35 4.69 -9.16
C GLY A 398 11.96 6.02 -8.70
N VAL A 399 13.30 6.11 -8.60
CA VAL A 399 14.03 7.35 -8.28
C VAL A 399 13.80 8.42 -9.34
N ILE A 400 13.80 8.04 -10.63
CA ILE A 400 13.53 8.99 -11.73
C ILE A 400 12.10 9.54 -11.64
N ILE A 401 11.12 8.69 -11.34
CA ILE A 401 9.70 9.12 -11.17
C ILE A 401 9.54 10.03 -9.95
N ALA A 402 10.27 9.75 -8.86
CA ALA A 402 10.24 10.55 -7.63
C ALA A 402 11.04 11.85 -7.73
N TRP A 403 11.60 12.20 -8.89
CA TRP A 403 12.51 13.34 -9.02
C TRP A 403 11.86 14.70 -8.75
N ASP A 404 10.55 14.84 -9.04
CA ASP A 404 9.82 16.07 -8.72
C ASP A 404 9.49 16.11 -7.21
N SER A 405 10.11 17.06 -6.51
CA SER A 405 9.90 17.29 -5.06
C SER A 405 8.47 17.74 -4.70
N ASN A 406 7.71 18.27 -5.67
CA ASN A 406 6.33 18.69 -5.47
C ASN A 406 5.32 17.55 -5.66
N SER A 407 5.78 16.35 -6.01
CA SER A 407 4.90 15.20 -6.16
C SER A 407 4.18 14.87 -4.86
N SER A 408 2.84 14.70 -4.93
CA SER A 408 2.04 14.25 -3.80
C SER A 408 2.19 12.76 -3.59
N VAL A 409 2.54 12.36 -2.39
CA VAL A 409 2.56 10.95 -1.97
C VAL A 409 1.16 10.35 -2.12
N PHE A 410 0.13 11.06 -1.65
CA PHE A 410 -1.27 10.64 -1.80
C PHE A 410 -1.65 10.43 -3.26
N GLY A 411 -1.31 11.37 -4.13
CA GLY A 411 -1.66 11.31 -5.57
C GLY A 411 -1.02 10.13 -6.30
N ILE A 412 0.24 9.83 -6.00
CA ILE A 412 0.96 8.70 -6.61
C ILE A 412 0.39 7.37 -6.11
N VAL A 413 0.16 7.25 -4.79
CA VAL A 413 -0.43 6.05 -4.17
C VAL A 413 -1.82 5.79 -4.74
N SER A 414 -2.68 6.83 -4.82
CA SER A 414 -4.02 6.75 -5.36
C SER A 414 -4.04 6.14 -6.77
N PHE A 415 -3.18 6.62 -7.65
CA PHE A 415 -3.09 6.13 -9.02
C PHE A 415 -2.66 4.66 -9.10
N ALA A 416 -1.63 4.28 -8.36
CA ALA A 416 -1.14 2.90 -8.34
C ALA A 416 -2.18 1.95 -7.73
N TRP A 417 -2.86 2.38 -6.67
CA TRP A 417 -3.94 1.66 -6.01
C TRP A 417 -5.10 1.39 -6.96
N ALA A 418 -5.51 2.40 -7.74
CA ALA A 418 -6.53 2.26 -8.78
C ALA A 418 -6.11 1.23 -9.83
N GLY A 419 -4.85 1.27 -10.26
CA GLY A 419 -4.32 0.33 -11.23
C GLY A 419 -4.42 -1.12 -10.78
N PHE A 420 -3.93 -1.43 -9.59
CA PHE A 420 -4.01 -2.79 -9.04
C PHE A 420 -5.44 -3.25 -8.81
N GLY A 421 -6.27 -2.39 -8.20
CA GLY A 421 -7.66 -2.69 -7.92
C GLY A 421 -8.45 -3.03 -9.19
N ALA A 422 -8.28 -2.23 -10.26
CA ALA A 422 -8.99 -2.42 -11.51
C ALA A 422 -8.49 -3.61 -12.34
N VAL A 423 -7.17 -3.86 -12.34
CA VAL A 423 -6.56 -4.97 -13.11
C VAL A 423 -6.85 -6.32 -12.46
N PHE A 424 -6.59 -6.44 -11.17
CA PHE A 424 -6.59 -7.74 -10.52
C PHE A 424 -7.84 -8.02 -9.69
N GLY A 425 -8.52 -6.98 -9.16
CA GLY A 425 -9.68 -7.14 -8.29
C GLY A 425 -10.81 -7.94 -8.94
N PRO A 426 -11.33 -7.55 -10.10
CA PRO A 426 -12.37 -8.29 -10.80
C PRO A 426 -11.95 -9.72 -11.14
N VAL A 427 -10.72 -9.90 -11.60
CA VAL A 427 -10.20 -11.20 -12.00
C VAL A 427 -10.00 -12.11 -10.78
N MET A 428 -9.50 -11.59 -9.68
CA MET A 428 -9.36 -12.32 -8.42
C MET A 428 -10.72 -12.80 -7.90
N LEU A 429 -11.71 -11.90 -7.82
CA LEU A 429 -13.05 -12.25 -7.38
C LEU A 429 -13.68 -13.32 -8.28
N LEU A 430 -13.67 -13.14 -9.59
CA LEU A 430 -14.24 -14.12 -10.51
C LEU A 430 -13.49 -15.45 -10.51
N SER A 431 -12.16 -15.45 -10.31
CA SER A 431 -11.36 -16.68 -10.20
C SER A 431 -11.76 -17.54 -9.00
N LEU A 432 -12.21 -16.91 -7.90
CA LEU A 432 -12.54 -17.58 -6.64
C LEU A 432 -14.03 -17.87 -6.47
N PHE A 433 -14.91 -17.13 -7.17
CA PHE A 433 -16.36 -17.20 -6.92
C PHE A 433 -17.18 -17.65 -8.13
N TRP A 434 -16.60 -17.62 -9.34
CA TRP A 434 -17.35 -17.93 -10.55
C TRP A 434 -16.65 -18.97 -11.42
N LYS A 435 -17.15 -20.19 -11.41
CA LYS A 435 -16.53 -21.30 -12.11
C LYS A 435 -16.55 -21.18 -13.65
N ARG A 436 -17.42 -20.33 -14.21
CA ARG A 436 -17.50 -20.06 -15.65
C ARG A 436 -16.39 -19.14 -16.15
N SER A 437 -15.73 -18.39 -15.26
CA SER A 437 -14.60 -17.51 -15.61
C SER A 437 -13.48 -18.29 -16.29
N ASN A 438 -13.06 -17.83 -17.45
CA ASN A 438 -12.07 -18.51 -18.29
C ASN A 438 -10.87 -17.59 -18.62
N ARG A 439 -9.87 -18.15 -19.31
CA ARG A 439 -8.62 -17.44 -19.64
C ARG A 439 -8.82 -16.19 -20.51
N TYR A 440 -9.77 -16.22 -21.42
CA TYR A 440 -10.03 -15.09 -22.33
C TYR A 440 -10.68 -13.92 -21.60
N GLY A 441 -11.65 -14.22 -20.75
CA GLY A 441 -12.30 -13.23 -19.90
C GLY A 441 -11.33 -12.62 -18.90
N ALA A 442 -10.51 -13.44 -18.23
CA ALA A 442 -9.51 -12.96 -17.29
C ALA A 442 -8.50 -12.02 -17.97
N LEU A 443 -7.96 -12.40 -19.12
CA LEU A 443 -7.02 -11.58 -19.89
C LEU A 443 -7.65 -10.26 -20.33
N ALA A 444 -8.85 -10.32 -20.94
CA ALA A 444 -9.56 -9.14 -21.40
C ALA A 444 -9.89 -8.18 -20.24
N GLY A 445 -10.35 -8.73 -19.11
CA GLY A 445 -10.64 -7.95 -17.89
C GLY A 445 -9.42 -7.23 -17.34
N MET A 446 -8.26 -7.91 -17.26
CA MET A 446 -6.98 -7.29 -16.84
C MET A 446 -6.58 -6.13 -17.75
N VAL A 447 -6.61 -6.35 -19.06
CA VAL A 447 -6.17 -5.35 -20.05
C VAL A 447 -7.10 -4.15 -20.04
N VAL A 448 -8.42 -4.38 -20.08
CA VAL A 448 -9.40 -3.28 -20.08
C VAL A 448 -9.39 -2.54 -18.75
N GLY A 449 -9.33 -3.24 -17.61
CA GLY A 449 -9.20 -2.60 -16.30
C GLY A 449 -7.99 -1.69 -16.22
N GLY A 450 -6.82 -2.17 -16.67
CA GLY A 450 -5.59 -1.37 -16.69
C GLY A 450 -5.66 -0.15 -17.61
N ILE A 451 -6.14 -0.32 -18.85
CA ILE A 451 -6.29 0.78 -19.80
C ILE A 451 -7.29 1.82 -19.28
N MET A 452 -8.41 1.39 -18.70
CA MET A 452 -9.45 2.30 -18.22
C MET A 452 -8.99 3.20 -17.07
N VAL A 453 -8.03 2.79 -16.25
CA VAL A 453 -7.43 3.67 -15.23
C VAL A 453 -6.80 4.89 -15.89
N PHE A 454 -5.99 4.68 -16.94
CA PHE A 454 -5.35 5.78 -17.67
C PHE A 454 -6.38 6.62 -18.45
N VAL A 455 -7.28 5.98 -19.19
CA VAL A 455 -8.29 6.66 -19.99
C VAL A 455 -9.21 7.50 -19.10
N TRP A 456 -9.64 6.95 -17.96
CA TRP A 456 -10.51 7.71 -17.06
C TRP A 456 -9.79 8.92 -16.48
N LYS A 457 -8.63 8.70 -15.86
CA LYS A 457 -7.88 9.77 -15.19
C LYS A 457 -7.45 10.91 -16.14
N TYR A 458 -6.93 10.55 -17.30
CA TYR A 458 -6.29 11.55 -18.17
C TYR A 458 -7.20 12.10 -19.28
N ALA A 459 -8.35 11.46 -19.55
CA ALA A 459 -9.29 11.90 -20.57
C ALA A 459 -10.69 12.13 -20.00
N ILE A 460 -11.36 11.10 -19.43
CA ILE A 460 -12.77 11.16 -19.10
C ILE A 460 -13.03 12.06 -17.88
N ALA A 461 -12.26 11.93 -16.80
CA ALA A 461 -12.42 12.76 -15.59
C ALA A 461 -12.28 14.26 -15.89
N LYS A 462 -11.47 14.64 -16.88
CA LYS A 462 -11.32 16.03 -17.31
C LYS A 462 -12.58 16.66 -17.90
N LEU A 463 -13.59 15.88 -18.25
CA LEU A 463 -14.89 16.38 -18.66
C LEU A 463 -15.68 17.01 -17.49
N GLY A 464 -15.26 16.72 -16.25
CA GLY A 464 -15.87 17.26 -15.03
C GLY A 464 -17.26 16.69 -14.72
N GLY A 465 -17.94 17.28 -13.73
CA GLY A 465 -19.29 16.87 -13.34
C GLY A 465 -19.34 15.44 -12.80
N ILE A 466 -20.20 14.62 -13.34
CA ILE A 466 -20.39 13.20 -12.93
C ILE A 466 -19.20 12.32 -13.30
N PHE A 467 -18.32 12.76 -14.18
CA PHE A 467 -17.11 12.04 -14.61
C PHE A 467 -15.90 12.34 -13.73
N ASP A 468 -15.97 13.40 -12.90
CA ASP A 468 -14.92 13.73 -11.92
C ASP A 468 -15.04 12.82 -10.70
N ILE A 469 -14.73 11.55 -10.91
CA ILE A 469 -14.74 10.49 -9.90
C ILE A 469 -13.43 9.71 -9.95
N TYR A 470 -13.12 9.06 -8.83
CA TYR A 470 -11.91 8.25 -8.69
C TYR A 470 -11.87 7.12 -9.74
N GLU A 471 -10.81 7.08 -10.52
CA GLU A 471 -10.64 6.20 -11.67
C GLU A 471 -10.78 4.70 -11.35
N LEU A 472 -10.56 4.29 -10.10
CA LEU A 472 -10.72 2.90 -9.68
C LEU A 472 -12.14 2.39 -9.91
N LEU A 473 -13.15 3.17 -9.56
CA LEU A 473 -14.55 2.74 -9.64
C LEU A 473 -14.96 2.35 -11.06
N PRO A 474 -14.87 3.25 -12.07
CA PRO A 474 -15.26 2.90 -13.43
C PRO A 474 -14.35 1.84 -14.05
N ALA A 475 -13.05 1.88 -13.77
CA ALA A 475 -12.10 0.90 -14.32
C ALA A 475 -12.35 -0.50 -13.76
N PHE A 476 -12.66 -0.63 -12.47
CA PHE A 476 -13.04 -1.90 -11.84
C PHE A 476 -14.32 -2.48 -12.46
N ILE A 477 -15.36 -1.64 -12.63
CA ILE A 477 -16.63 -2.06 -13.24
C ILE A 477 -16.41 -2.49 -14.69
N CYS A 478 -15.67 -1.73 -15.49
CA CYS A 478 -15.36 -2.09 -16.88
C CYS A 478 -14.57 -3.41 -16.95
N GLY A 479 -13.55 -3.59 -16.12
CA GLY A 479 -12.78 -4.84 -16.05
C GLY A 479 -13.66 -6.04 -15.67
N LEU A 480 -14.57 -5.85 -14.70
CA LEU A 480 -15.53 -6.88 -14.27
C LEU A 480 -16.50 -7.27 -15.40
N LEU A 481 -17.15 -6.28 -16.01
CA LEU A 481 -18.10 -6.52 -17.09
C LEU A 481 -17.47 -7.18 -18.30
N VAL A 482 -16.31 -6.71 -18.73
CA VAL A 482 -15.58 -7.29 -19.87
C VAL A 482 -15.15 -8.73 -19.55
N ASN A 483 -14.65 -9.00 -18.36
CA ASN A 483 -14.31 -10.37 -17.95
C ASN A 483 -15.55 -11.29 -18.02
N VAL A 484 -16.70 -10.84 -17.50
CA VAL A 484 -17.95 -11.63 -17.53
C VAL A 484 -18.42 -11.85 -18.96
N ILE A 485 -18.53 -10.79 -19.76
CA ILE A 485 -19.03 -10.87 -21.14
C ILE A 485 -18.13 -11.79 -21.98
N VAL A 486 -16.82 -11.55 -21.97
CA VAL A 486 -15.86 -12.37 -22.75
C VAL A 486 -15.86 -13.81 -22.25
N SER A 487 -15.95 -14.06 -20.95
CA SER A 487 -16.06 -15.43 -20.45
C SER A 487 -17.33 -16.12 -20.95
N LEU A 488 -18.45 -15.43 -21.08
CA LEU A 488 -19.72 -16.02 -21.56
C LEU A 488 -19.71 -16.36 -23.04
N ILE A 489 -19.12 -15.52 -23.89
CA ILE A 489 -19.10 -15.68 -25.35
C ILE A 489 -17.94 -16.55 -25.86
N THR A 490 -16.98 -16.92 -25.02
CA THR A 490 -15.82 -17.78 -25.34
C THR A 490 -16.00 -19.20 -24.76
N PRO A 491 -15.20 -20.19 -25.17
CA PRO A 491 -15.30 -21.56 -24.69
C PRO A 491 -15.32 -21.68 -23.16
N LYS A 492 -16.00 -22.69 -22.65
CA LYS A 492 -16.03 -23.01 -21.21
C LYS A 492 -14.63 -23.34 -20.73
N PRO A 493 -14.31 -23.13 -19.41
CA PRO A 493 -13.10 -23.67 -18.81
C PRO A 493 -13.03 -25.20 -18.95
N ASP A 494 -11.80 -25.74 -18.98
CA ASP A 494 -11.57 -27.17 -18.99
C ASP A 494 -12.16 -27.85 -17.74
N ASP A 495 -12.60 -29.12 -17.89
CA ASP A 495 -13.25 -29.86 -16.80
C ASP A 495 -12.37 -29.98 -15.55
N GLU A 496 -11.05 -30.15 -15.71
CA GLU A 496 -10.11 -30.16 -14.59
C GLU A 496 -10.13 -28.86 -13.76
N ILE A 497 -10.33 -27.70 -14.42
CA ILE A 497 -10.46 -26.41 -13.72
C ILE A 497 -11.75 -26.39 -12.89
N ILE A 498 -12.82 -26.94 -13.47
CA ILE A 498 -14.14 -27.01 -12.83
C ILE A 498 -14.09 -27.97 -11.63
N GLU A 499 -13.44 -29.14 -11.78
CA GLU A 499 -13.23 -30.10 -10.70
C GLU A 499 -12.49 -29.50 -9.51
N VAL A 500 -11.34 -28.86 -9.74
CA VAL A 500 -10.57 -28.17 -8.67
C VAL A 500 -11.41 -27.08 -8.00
N PHE A 501 -12.20 -26.32 -8.77
CA PHE A 501 -13.07 -25.29 -8.24
C PHE A 501 -14.17 -25.86 -7.34
N ASP A 502 -14.83 -26.96 -7.77
CA ASP A 502 -15.90 -27.61 -7.02
C ASP A 502 -15.34 -28.37 -5.79
N GLU A 503 -14.16 -29.04 -5.90
CA GLU A 503 -13.45 -29.64 -4.76
C GLU A 503 -13.23 -28.61 -3.63
N LEU A 504 -12.73 -27.42 -3.97
CA LEU A 504 -12.45 -26.37 -3.00
C LEU A 504 -13.70 -25.69 -2.44
N LYS A 505 -14.82 -25.77 -3.13
CA LYS A 505 -16.11 -25.26 -2.65
C LYS A 505 -16.73 -26.18 -1.60
N HIS A 506 -16.56 -27.49 -1.74
CA HIS A 506 -17.14 -28.50 -0.85
C HIS A 506 -16.28 -28.75 0.41
N ASN A 507 -14.97 -28.54 0.36
CA ASN A 507 -14.06 -28.60 1.51
C ASN A 507 -14.19 -27.29 2.33
N LYS A 508 -15.29 -27.14 3.11
CA LYS A 508 -15.55 -26.01 4.00
C LYS A 508 -14.54 -25.88 5.13
#